data_17153cd1e6e98c8e1da14b35caf04175
#
_entry.id   17153cd1e6e98c8e1da14b35caf04175
#
_cell.length_a   1.000
_cell.length_b   1.000
_cell.length_c   1.000
_cell.angle_alpha   90.00
_cell.angle_beta   90.00
_cell.angle_gamma   90.00
#
_symmetry.space_group_name_H-M   'P 1'
#
loop_
_entity.id
_entity.type
_entity.pdbx_description
1 polymer ?
#
loop_
_entity_poly.entity_id
_entity_poly.type
_entity_poly.pdbx_seq_one_letter_code
_entity_poly.pdbx_strand_id
1 'polypeptide(L)'
;KNVVTANKDLLAESGPYLLDLASKNGVDLRFEASVLGGIPIIRTLYESLAGNRITEIIGIMNGTTNFILTKMSEEGLSYQDVLKEAQDLGYAEADPTADVEGLDAARKLAILASISFNRRIFFEDVSVEGITSIDTEDIKFGKEFGYNIKLLGIAKETSQGLSLNVYPAFIPTTHPLASVRGSYNAIYVKGNGIDDVMLY
;
A
#
# COMPACT_ATOMS: atom_id res chain seq x y z
N LYS A 1 1.16 -29.43 -7.52
CA LYS A 1 1.29 -29.28 -6.06
C LYS A 1 0.79 -27.90 -5.66
N ASN A 2 0.17 -27.78 -4.49
CA ASN A 2 -0.18 -26.49 -3.90
C ASN A 2 1.10 -25.72 -3.49
N VAL A 3 1.06 -24.39 -3.60
CA VAL A 3 2.18 -23.49 -3.31
C VAL A 3 1.72 -22.40 -2.36
N VAL A 4 2.57 -22.07 -1.38
CA VAL A 4 2.45 -20.87 -0.53
C VAL A 4 3.71 -20.02 -0.73
N THR A 5 3.55 -18.74 -0.97
CA THR A 5 4.68 -17.81 -1.20
C THR A 5 4.43 -16.44 -0.56
N ALA A 6 5.50 -15.78 -0.15
CA ALA A 6 5.51 -14.36 0.26
C ALA A 6 6.30 -13.49 -0.73
N ASN A 7 6.71 -14.05 -1.88
CA ASN A 7 7.55 -13.34 -2.84
C ASN A 7 6.71 -12.33 -3.64
N LYS A 8 6.66 -11.09 -3.14
CA LYS A 8 5.91 -10.00 -3.75
C LYS A 8 6.44 -9.59 -5.12
N ASP A 9 7.77 -9.66 -5.32
CA ASP A 9 8.40 -9.26 -6.58
C ASP A 9 7.95 -10.18 -7.71
N LEU A 10 8.03 -11.49 -7.49
CA LEU A 10 7.52 -12.49 -8.42
C LEU A 10 6.02 -12.32 -8.71
N LEU A 11 5.22 -12.01 -7.69
CA LEU A 11 3.77 -11.85 -7.85
C LEU A 11 3.40 -10.54 -8.56
N ALA A 12 4.14 -9.45 -8.35
CA ALA A 12 3.94 -8.19 -9.04
C ALA A 12 4.30 -8.27 -10.54
N GLU A 13 5.30 -9.09 -10.88
CA GLU A 13 5.76 -9.29 -12.26
C GLU A 13 4.97 -10.38 -13.00
N SER A 14 4.66 -11.47 -12.33
CA SER A 14 4.13 -12.69 -12.97
C SER A 14 2.87 -13.25 -12.30
N GLY A 15 2.31 -12.58 -11.29
CA GLY A 15 1.17 -13.06 -10.50
C GLY A 15 -0.02 -13.50 -11.35
N PRO A 16 -0.52 -12.69 -12.29
CA PRO A 16 -1.65 -13.08 -13.13
C PRO A 16 -1.40 -14.38 -13.92
N TYR A 17 -0.19 -14.56 -14.45
CA TYR A 17 0.20 -15.80 -15.15
C TYR A 17 0.25 -17.00 -14.21
N LEU A 18 0.82 -16.82 -13.01
CA LEU A 18 0.93 -17.89 -12.00
C LEU A 18 -0.44 -18.34 -11.48
N LEU A 19 -1.38 -17.40 -11.30
CA LEU A 19 -2.75 -17.69 -10.91
C LEU A 19 -3.50 -18.47 -12.01
N ASP A 20 -3.37 -18.04 -13.27
CA ASP A 20 -3.92 -18.76 -14.41
C ASP A 20 -3.35 -20.19 -14.52
N LEU A 21 -2.05 -20.35 -14.29
CA LEU A 21 -1.39 -21.65 -14.33
C LEU A 21 -1.83 -22.55 -13.18
N ALA A 22 -1.98 -22.02 -11.98
CA ALA A 22 -2.49 -22.74 -10.82
C ALA A 22 -3.92 -23.24 -11.08
N SER A 23 -4.80 -22.35 -11.55
CA SER A 23 -6.19 -22.67 -11.90
C SER A 23 -6.28 -23.76 -12.96
N LYS A 24 -5.51 -23.68 -14.05
CA LYS A 24 -5.49 -24.68 -15.13
C LYS A 24 -5.03 -26.06 -14.66
N ASN A 25 -4.18 -26.12 -13.63
CA ASN A 25 -3.68 -27.38 -13.09
C ASN A 25 -4.44 -27.85 -11.83
N GLY A 26 -5.53 -27.19 -11.43
CA GLY A 26 -6.32 -27.57 -10.26
C GLY A 26 -5.52 -27.54 -8.95
N VAL A 27 -4.61 -26.58 -8.80
CA VAL A 27 -3.78 -26.42 -7.60
C VAL A 27 -3.95 -25.02 -7.01
N ASP A 28 -3.70 -24.90 -5.71
CA ASP A 28 -3.75 -23.62 -4.99
C ASP A 28 -2.41 -22.88 -5.05
N LEU A 29 -2.47 -21.57 -5.30
CA LEU A 29 -1.40 -20.61 -5.04
C LEU A 29 -1.88 -19.65 -3.96
N ARG A 30 -1.25 -19.69 -2.78
CA ARG A 30 -1.59 -18.84 -1.62
C ARG A 30 -0.44 -17.87 -1.34
N PHE A 31 -0.76 -16.58 -1.10
CA PHE A 31 0.25 -15.53 -1.01
C PHE A 31 -0.13 -14.36 -0.07
N GLU A 32 -0.91 -14.66 0.98
CA GLU A 32 -1.35 -13.66 1.97
C GLU A 32 -0.20 -12.80 2.52
N ALA A 33 0.93 -13.44 2.84
CA ALA A 33 2.09 -12.77 3.42
C ALA A 33 2.92 -11.93 2.43
N SER A 34 2.49 -11.82 1.18
CA SER A 34 3.18 -10.98 0.17
C SER A 34 2.84 -9.50 0.29
N VAL A 35 1.75 -9.14 0.97
CA VAL A 35 1.26 -7.76 1.07
C VAL A 35 0.85 -7.42 2.51
N LEU A 36 1.03 -6.16 2.90
CA LEU A 36 0.49 -5.54 4.13
C LEU A 36 0.79 -6.29 5.46
N GLY A 37 1.88 -7.03 5.52
CA GLY A 37 2.32 -7.71 6.74
C GLY A 37 1.31 -8.73 7.26
N GLY A 38 0.81 -8.55 8.49
CA GLY A 38 -0.15 -9.44 9.14
C GLY A 38 -1.61 -9.21 8.80
N ILE A 39 -1.95 -8.24 7.98
CA ILE A 39 -3.33 -7.92 7.60
C ILE A 39 -3.86 -9.01 6.63
N PRO A 40 -4.96 -9.73 6.95
CA PRO A 40 -5.48 -10.80 6.11
C PRO A 40 -6.31 -10.25 4.93
N ILE A 41 -5.71 -9.38 4.10
CA ILE A 41 -6.44 -8.65 3.06
C ILE A 41 -6.81 -9.51 1.86
N ILE A 42 -5.93 -10.40 1.42
CA ILE A 42 -6.19 -11.24 0.24
C ILE A 42 -7.36 -12.16 0.51
N ARG A 43 -7.37 -12.81 1.66
CA ARG A 43 -8.49 -13.64 2.08
C ARG A 43 -9.78 -12.82 2.23
N THR A 44 -9.68 -11.63 2.81
CA THR A 44 -10.84 -10.73 2.95
C THR A 44 -11.44 -10.39 1.59
N LEU A 45 -10.62 -10.04 0.60
CA LEU A 45 -11.08 -9.74 -0.76
C LEU A 45 -11.74 -10.95 -1.45
N TYR A 46 -11.13 -12.14 -1.33
CA TYR A 46 -11.64 -13.34 -2.00
C TYR A 46 -12.86 -13.96 -1.32
N GLU A 47 -12.94 -13.93 0.01
CA GLU A 47 -13.98 -14.64 0.77
C GLU A 47 -15.03 -13.67 1.33
N SER A 48 -14.61 -12.70 2.16
CA SER A 48 -15.54 -11.84 2.90
C SER A 48 -16.20 -10.80 2.01
N LEU A 49 -15.49 -10.29 1.02
CA LEU A 49 -15.97 -9.26 0.10
C LEU A 49 -16.33 -9.80 -1.29
N ALA A 50 -16.37 -11.12 -1.49
CA ALA A 50 -16.62 -11.77 -2.79
C ALA A 50 -17.94 -11.34 -3.46
N GLY A 51 -18.95 -10.97 -2.68
CA GLY A 51 -20.24 -10.47 -3.19
C GLY A 51 -20.24 -9.00 -3.60
N ASN A 52 -19.11 -8.29 -3.44
CA ASN A 52 -18.99 -6.87 -3.72
C ASN A 52 -18.14 -6.61 -4.97
N ARG A 53 -18.53 -5.61 -5.75
CA ARG A 53 -17.63 -5.03 -6.73
C ARG A 53 -16.83 -3.94 -6.03
N ILE A 54 -15.53 -4.18 -5.89
CA ILE A 54 -14.62 -3.20 -5.33
C ILE A 54 -14.44 -2.05 -6.32
N THR A 55 -14.55 -0.82 -5.84
CA THR A 55 -14.46 0.41 -6.65
C THR A 55 -13.24 1.24 -6.32
N GLU A 56 -12.71 1.11 -5.09
CA GLU A 56 -11.54 1.85 -4.65
C GLU A 56 -10.79 1.09 -3.55
N ILE A 57 -9.46 1.15 -3.61
CA ILE A 57 -8.57 0.73 -2.53
C ILE A 57 -7.65 1.91 -2.23
N ILE A 58 -7.47 2.23 -0.95
CA ILE A 58 -6.50 3.21 -0.47
C ILE A 58 -5.72 2.57 0.67
N GLY A 59 -4.39 2.57 0.64
CA GLY A 59 -3.61 1.90 1.69
C GLY A 59 -2.30 2.56 2.02
N ILE A 60 -1.93 2.48 3.30
CA ILE A 60 -0.57 2.65 3.80
C ILE A 60 0.10 1.29 3.68
N MET A 61 0.89 1.10 2.61
CA MET A 61 1.37 -0.23 2.20
C MET A 61 2.83 -0.48 2.56
N ASN A 62 3.52 0.52 3.12
CA ASN A 62 4.91 0.43 3.53
C ASN A 62 5.10 0.99 4.94
N GLY A 63 5.62 0.17 5.85
CA GLY A 63 5.79 0.51 7.27
C GLY A 63 6.92 1.52 7.48
N THR A 64 8.02 1.42 6.72
CA THR A 64 9.19 2.31 6.83
C THR A 64 8.79 3.75 6.52
N THR A 65 8.11 3.98 5.41
CA THR A 65 7.67 5.33 5.02
C THR A 65 6.61 5.89 5.96
N ASN A 66 5.70 5.04 6.48
CA ASN A 66 4.75 5.50 7.49
C ASN A 66 5.44 5.88 8.79
N PHE A 67 6.46 5.14 9.22
CA PHE A 67 7.28 5.49 10.39
C PHE A 67 7.96 6.85 10.18
N ILE A 68 8.62 7.04 9.03
CA ILE A 68 9.34 8.29 8.71
C ILE A 68 8.37 9.48 8.74
N LEU A 69 7.28 9.44 7.98
CA LEU A 69 6.32 10.54 7.93
C LEU A 69 5.61 10.80 9.26
N THR A 70 5.37 9.75 10.06
CA THR A 70 4.82 9.90 11.41
C THR A 70 5.78 10.66 12.32
N LYS A 71 7.05 10.27 12.36
CA LYS A 71 8.08 10.92 13.18
C LYS A 71 8.33 12.36 12.75
N MET A 72 8.47 12.62 11.45
CA MET A 72 8.58 13.98 10.92
C MET A 72 7.40 14.85 11.39
N SER A 73 6.20 14.26 11.35
CA SER A 73 4.99 14.96 11.79
C SER A 73 4.95 15.18 13.31
N GLU A 74 5.24 14.20 14.14
CA GLU A 74 5.06 14.26 15.58
C GLU A 74 6.20 15.04 16.29
N GLU A 75 7.43 14.85 15.83
CA GLU A 75 8.63 15.37 16.48
C GLU A 75 9.25 16.59 15.73
N GLY A 76 8.80 16.85 14.49
CA GLY A 76 9.30 17.98 13.68
C GLY A 76 10.74 17.76 13.17
N LEU A 77 11.19 16.50 13.13
CA LEU A 77 12.53 16.13 12.68
C LEU A 77 12.63 16.18 11.16
N SER A 78 13.86 16.32 10.63
CA SER A 78 14.11 16.26 9.21
C SER A 78 13.98 14.84 8.66
N TYR A 79 13.71 14.71 7.36
CA TYR A 79 13.69 13.41 6.68
C TYR A 79 14.97 12.60 6.90
N GLN A 80 16.14 13.25 6.79
CA GLN A 80 17.44 12.59 6.96
C GLN A 80 17.66 12.07 8.39
N ASP A 81 17.29 12.84 9.41
CA ASP A 81 17.44 12.43 10.80
C ASP A 81 16.54 11.23 11.12
N VAL A 82 15.29 11.26 10.63
CA VAL A 82 14.34 10.16 10.86
C VAL A 82 14.70 8.92 10.03
N LEU A 83 15.20 9.08 8.81
CA LEU A 83 15.68 7.94 8.03
C LEU A 83 16.83 7.22 8.73
N LYS A 84 17.79 7.98 9.29
CA LYS A 84 18.88 7.41 10.06
C LYS A 84 18.36 6.67 11.30
N GLU A 85 17.42 7.26 12.04
CA GLU A 85 16.79 6.58 13.17
C GLU A 85 16.07 5.30 12.75
N ALA A 86 15.35 5.32 11.60
CA ALA A 86 14.69 4.13 11.06
C ALA A 86 15.69 3.02 10.74
N GLN A 87 16.87 3.36 10.21
CA GLN A 87 17.96 2.41 9.97
C GLN A 87 18.55 1.85 11.28
N ASP A 88 18.80 2.70 12.25
CA ASP A 88 19.34 2.31 13.57
C ASP A 88 18.38 1.37 14.33
N LEU A 89 17.07 1.55 14.16
CA LEU A 89 16.01 0.71 14.74
C LEU A 89 15.69 -0.54 13.90
N GLY A 90 16.26 -0.68 12.71
CA GLY A 90 16.01 -1.81 11.80
C GLY A 90 14.68 -1.74 11.03
N TYR A 91 14.02 -0.58 10.98
CA TYR A 91 12.85 -0.35 10.13
C TYR A 91 13.22 -0.06 8.67
N ALA A 92 14.40 0.47 8.42
CA ALA A 92 14.97 0.69 7.10
C ALA A 92 16.27 -0.07 6.92
N GLU A 93 16.49 -0.64 5.74
CA GLU A 93 17.76 -1.25 5.35
C GLU A 93 18.81 -0.16 5.02
N ALA A 94 20.07 -0.57 4.85
CA ALA A 94 21.15 0.35 4.45
C ALA A 94 20.88 1.03 3.10
N ASP A 95 20.23 0.30 2.17
CA ASP A 95 19.66 0.86 0.95
C ASP A 95 18.12 0.88 1.08
N PRO A 96 17.52 2.01 1.47
CA PRO A 96 16.09 2.14 1.67
C PRO A 96 15.31 2.48 0.39
N THR A 97 15.97 2.53 -0.77
CA THR A 97 15.40 3.04 -2.03
C THR A 97 14.05 2.41 -2.36
N ALA A 98 13.91 1.10 -2.23
CA ALA A 98 12.65 0.42 -2.53
C ALA A 98 11.47 0.91 -1.66
N ASP A 99 11.74 1.29 -0.41
CA ASP A 99 10.75 1.83 0.50
C ASP A 99 10.46 3.30 0.20
N VAL A 100 11.51 4.14 0.28
CA VAL A 100 11.35 5.60 0.28
C VAL A 100 10.95 6.17 -1.09
N GLU A 101 11.29 5.49 -2.18
CA GLU A 101 10.83 5.83 -3.53
C GLU A 101 9.45 5.21 -3.87
N GLY A 102 8.82 4.47 -2.94
CA GLY A 102 7.47 3.94 -3.09
C GLY A 102 7.37 2.66 -3.92
N LEU A 103 8.49 2.06 -4.35
CA LEU A 103 8.50 0.89 -5.22
C LEU A 103 7.93 -0.36 -4.53
N ASP A 104 8.19 -0.55 -3.23
CA ASP A 104 7.60 -1.62 -2.43
C ASP A 104 6.07 -1.49 -2.34
N ALA A 105 5.59 -0.27 -2.08
CA ALA A 105 4.16 0.02 -2.04
C ALA A 105 3.48 -0.21 -3.40
N ALA A 106 4.16 0.15 -4.51
CA ALA A 106 3.63 -0.05 -5.85
C ALA A 106 3.49 -1.53 -6.23
N ARG A 107 4.47 -2.38 -5.88
CA ARG A 107 4.37 -3.84 -6.07
C ARG A 107 3.17 -4.43 -5.31
N LYS A 108 2.99 -4.01 -4.06
CA LYS A 108 1.85 -4.44 -3.23
C LYS A 108 0.51 -3.96 -3.81
N LEU A 109 0.46 -2.71 -4.30
CA LEU A 109 -0.72 -2.15 -4.95
C LEU A 109 -1.08 -2.92 -6.22
N ALA A 110 -0.12 -3.26 -7.08
CA ALA A 110 -0.36 -4.04 -8.30
C ALA A 110 -0.99 -5.41 -7.98
N ILE A 111 -0.47 -6.12 -6.96
CA ILE A 111 -1.03 -7.40 -6.51
C ILE A 111 -2.48 -7.22 -6.01
N LEU A 112 -2.72 -6.26 -5.12
CA LEU A 112 -4.04 -6.03 -4.55
C LEU A 112 -5.05 -5.55 -5.58
N ALA A 113 -4.65 -4.67 -6.49
CA ALA A 113 -5.49 -4.18 -7.57
C ALA A 113 -5.85 -5.29 -8.56
N SER A 114 -4.91 -6.19 -8.90
CA SER A 114 -5.18 -7.36 -9.74
C SER A 114 -6.32 -8.21 -9.19
N ILE A 115 -6.30 -8.46 -7.87
CA ILE A 115 -7.33 -9.23 -7.17
C ILE A 115 -8.65 -8.47 -7.12
N SER A 116 -8.62 -7.22 -6.64
CA SER A 116 -9.82 -6.44 -6.35
C SER A 116 -10.63 -6.08 -7.57
N PHE A 117 -9.96 -5.80 -8.69
CA PHE A 117 -10.62 -5.42 -9.94
C PHE A 117 -10.72 -6.57 -10.95
N ASN A 118 -10.24 -7.77 -10.57
CA ASN A 118 -10.20 -8.95 -11.44
C ASN A 118 -9.58 -8.63 -12.83
N ARG A 119 -8.41 -7.96 -12.81
CA ARG A 119 -7.66 -7.53 -14.00
C ARG A 119 -6.22 -7.98 -13.91
N ARG A 120 -5.55 -8.11 -15.03
CA ARG A 120 -4.11 -8.30 -15.09
C ARG A 120 -3.45 -6.93 -14.93
N ILE A 121 -2.86 -6.67 -13.77
CA ILE A 121 -2.16 -5.44 -13.44
C ILE A 121 -0.74 -5.81 -13.04
N PHE A 122 0.22 -5.10 -13.59
CA PHE A 122 1.65 -5.28 -13.33
C PHE A 122 2.21 -4.06 -12.61
N PHE A 123 3.41 -4.20 -12.09
CA PHE A 123 4.10 -3.10 -11.40
C PHE A 123 4.24 -1.86 -12.30
N GLU A 124 4.54 -2.06 -13.59
CA GLU A 124 4.73 -0.99 -14.57
C GLU A 124 3.46 -0.17 -14.85
N ASP A 125 2.29 -0.68 -14.51
CA ASP A 125 1.01 0.03 -14.66
C ASP A 125 0.79 1.06 -13.54
N VAL A 126 1.62 1.06 -12.48
CA VAL A 126 1.49 1.93 -11.32
C VAL A 126 2.36 3.18 -11.48
N SER A 127 1.76 4.36 -11.42
CA SER A 127 2.50 5.62 -11.31
C SER A 127 3.04 5.77 -9.89
N VAL A 128 4.33 6.10 -9.73
CA VAL A 128 4.99 6.09 -8.42
C VAL A 128 5.73 7.40 -8.17
N GLU A 129 5.51 7.95 -6.97
CA GLU A 129 6.28 9.06 -6.40
C GLU A 129 6.61 8.72 -4.94
N GLY A 130 7.88 8.85 -4.56
CA GLY A 130 8.39 8.57 -3.21
C GLY A 130 8.25 9.74 -2.25
N ILE A 131 8.81 9.56 -1.03
CA ILE A 131 8.73 10.56 0.05
C ILE A 131 10.02 11.40 0.19
N THR A 132 11.02 11.18 -0.64
CA THR A 132 12.35 11.80 -0.50
C THR A 132 12.36 13.31 -0.70
N SER A 133 11.33 13.84 -1.38
CA SER A 133 11.12 15.27 -1.59
C SER A 133 10.34 15.95 -0.47
N ILE A 134 9.73 15.21 0.46
CA ILE A 134 8.91 15.76 1.54
C ILE A 134 9.81 16.36 2.62
N ASP A 135 9.57 17.59 2.98
CA ASP A 135 10.31 18.31 4.00
C ASP A 135 9.45 18.69 5.23
N THR A 136 10.09 19.35 6.20
CA THR A 136 9.40 19.79 7.42
C THR A 136 8.42 20.94 7.19
N GLU A 137 8.57 21.70 6.12
CA GLU A 137 7.65 22.79 5.77
C GLU A 137 6.34 22.22 5.21
N ASP A 138 6.43 21.19 4.35
CA ASP A 138 5.26 20.46 3.87
C ASP A 138 4.44 19.86 5.02
N ILE A 139 5.13 19.25 6.00
CA ILE A 139 4.49 18.68 7.20
C ILE A 139 3.78 19.78 8.01
N LYS A 140 4.43 20.93 8.23
CA LYS A 140 3.85 22.06 8.98
C LYS A 140 2.65 22.62 8.24
N PHE A 141 2.78 22.83 6.94
CA PHE A 141 1.70 23.32 6.08
C PHE A 141 0.49 22.39 6.13
N GLY A 142 0.71 21.07 5.98
CA GLY A 142 -0.37 20.09 6.11
C GLY A 142 -1.10 20.22 7.44
N LYS A 143 -0.38 20.29 8.55
CA LYS A 143 -0.97 20.42 9.90
C LYS A 143 -1.77 21.69 10.09
N GLU A 144 -1.28 22.82 9.58
CA GLU A 144 -1.98 24.11 9.67
C GLU A 144 -3.36 24.05 9.03
N PHE A 145 -3.50 23.28 7.94
CA PHE A 145 -4.77 23.08 7.23
C PHE A 145 -5.54 21.83 7.66
N GLY A 146 -5.11 21.12 8.71
CA GLY A 146 -5.81 19.95 9.23
C GLY A 146 -5.58 18.67 8.43
N TYR A 147 -4.41 18.54 7.80
CA TYR A 147 -4.00 17.35 7.05
C TYR A 147 -2.76 16.68 7.64
N ASN A 148 -2.66 15.37 7.44
CA ASN A 148 -1.44 14.60 7.61
C ASN A 148 -0.93 14.16 6.23
N ILE A 149 0.41 14.03 6.07
CA ILE A 149 1.00 13.44 4.87
C ILE A 149 1.20 11.94 5.11
N LYS A 150 0.76 11.11 4.17
CA LYS A 150 0.97 9.66 4.13
C LYS A 150 1.38 9.23 2.73
N LEU A 151 2.29 8.25 2.61
CA LEU A 151 2.51 7.57 1.33
C LEU A 151 1.34 6.61 1.12
N LEU A 152 0.51 6.89 0.13
CA LEU A 152 -0.68 6.09 -0.16
C LEU A 152 -0.55 5.35 -1.48
N GLY A 153 -0.86 4.04 -1.45
CA GLY A 153 -1.20 3.29 -2.64
C GLY A 153 -2.70 3.41 -2.91
N ILE A 154 -3.07 3.89 -4.09
CA ILE A 154 -4.45 4.15 -4.47
C ILE A 154 -4.76 3.45 -5.80
N ALA A 155 -5.76 2.57 -5.78
CA ALA A 155 -6.35 1.98 -6.98
C ALA A 155 -7.84 2.32 -7.03
N LYS A 156 -8.29 2.96 -8.11
CA LYS A 156 -9.65 3.50 -8.21
C LYS A 156 -10.21 3.37 -9.61
N GLU A 157 -11.47 2.89 -9.71
CA GLU A 157 -12.24 2.96 -10.95
C GLU A 157 -12.61 4.41 -11.27
N THR A 158 -12.35 4.82 -12.53
CA THR A 158 -12.71 6.14 -13.06
C THR A 158 -13.50 5.99 -14.35
N SER A 159 -14.07 7.08 -14.84
CA SER A 159 -14.74 7.08 -16.16
C SER A 159 -13.79 6.78 -17.33
N GLN A 160 -12.48 6.92 -17.12
CA GLN A 160 -11.44 6.66 -18.14
C GLN A 160 -10.75 5.30 -17.98
N GLY A 161 -11.10 4.54 -16.94
CA GLY A 161 -10.49 3.26 -16.62
C GLY A 161 -10.02 3.19 -15.19
N LEU A 162 -9.03 2.34 -14.93
CA LEU A 162 -8.46 2.15 -13.60
C LEU A 162 -7.27 3.10 -13.40
N SER A 163 -7.29 3.89 -12.34
CA SER A 163 -6.18 4.75 -11.89
C SER A 163 -5.39 4.02 -10.82
N LEU A 164 -4.06 3.92 -10.98
CA LEU A 164 -3.15 3.18 -10.11
C LEU A 164 -1.98 4.08 -9.74
N ASN A 165 -1.89 4.50 -8.49
CA ASN A 165 -0.89 5.45 -8.08
C ASN A 165 -0.34 5.14 -6.69
N VAL A 166 0.95 5.44 -6.49
CA VAL A 166 1.59 5.55 -5.19
C VAL A 166 2.22 6.92 -5.09
N TYR A 167 1.82 7.72 -4.11
CA TYR A 167 2.38 9.06 -3.90
C TYR A 167 2.14 9.58 -2.48
N PRO A 168 2.95 10.54 -2.01
CA PRO A 168 2.67 11.25 -0.78
C PRO A 168 1.39 12.09 -0.95
N ALA A 169 0.42 11.89 -0.07
CA ALA A 169 -0.87 12.58 -0.13
C ALA A 169 -1.19 13.31 1.16
N PHE A 170 -1.73 14.51 1.05
CA PHE A 170 -2.39 15.20 2.14
C PHE A 170 -3.74 14.54 2.41
N ILE A 171 -3.92 13.93 3.58
CA ILE A 171 -5.20 13.34 3.99
C ILE A 171 -5.78 14.11 5.18
N PRO A 172 -7.09 14.41 5.18
CA PRO A 172 -7.72 15.09 6.30
C PRO A 172 -7.48 14.33 7.61
N THR A 173 -7.19 15.04 8.70
CA THR A 173 -6.98 14.41 10.02
C THR A 173 -8.20 13.63 10.51
N THR A 174 -9.39 13.90 9.96
CA THR A 174 -10.63 13.16 10.21
C THR A 174 -10.73 11.83 9.45
N HIS A 175 -9.87 11.60 8.44
CA HIS A 175 -9.88 10.34 7.69
C HIS A 175 -9.27 9.22 8.54
N PRO A 176 -9.85 8.00 8.57
CA PRO A 176 -9.34 6.90 9.39
C PRO A 176 -7.86 6.58 9.19
N LEU A 177 -7.37 6.60 7.94
CA LEU A 177 -5.94 6.36 7.64
C LEU A 177 -5.00 7.43 8.23
N ALA A 178 -5.48 8.64 8.52
CA ALA A 178 -4.65 9.68 9.13
C ALA A 178 -4.19 9.32 10.54
N SER A 179 -4.93 8.47 11.25
CA SER A 179 -4.64 8.03 12.61
C SER A 179 -3.64 6.87 12.68
N VAL A 180 -3.32 6.24 11.56
CA VAL A 180 -2.37 5.11 11.50
C VAL A 180 -0.94 5.63 11.61
N ARG A 181 -0.26 5.31 12.71
CA ARG A 181 1.05 5.85 13.09
C ARG A 181 2.14 4.77 13.07
N GLY A 182 3.39 5.22 13.25
CA GLY A 182 4.55 4.34 13.34
C GLY A 182 4.72 3.48 12.09
N SER A 183 5.13 2.22 12.26
CA SER A 183 5.39 1.29 11.16
C SER A 183 4.17 0.44 10.74
N TYR A 184 2.96 0.81 11.17
CA TYR A 184 1.76 0.05 10.83
C TYR A 184 1.33 0.26 9.38
N ASN A 185 0.87 -0.83 8.77
CA ASN A 185 0.14 -0.81 7.51
C ASN A 185 -1.36 -0.64 7.78
N ALA A 186 -2.09 -0.15 6.78
CA ALA A 186 -3.53 -0.10 6.80
C ALA A 186 -4.09 -0.10 5.38
N ILE A 187 -5.28 -0.61 5.20
CA ILE A 187 -5.99 -0.59 3.93
C ILE A 187 -7.45 -0.23 4.14
N TYR A 188 -7.95 0.62 3.27
CA TYR A 188 -9.32 1.09 3.19
C TYR A 188 -9.90 0.65 1.85
N VAL A 189 -11.01 -0.07 1.88
CA VAL A 189 -11.62 -0.70 0.71
C VAL A 189 -13.05 -0.20 0.58
N LYS A 190 -13.43 0.24 -0.62
CA LYS A 190 -14.80 0.61 -0.98
C LYS A 190 -15.38 -0.34 -2.00
N GLY A 191 -16.65 -0.65 -1.85
CA GLY A 191 -17.40 -1.49 -2.77
C GLY A 191 -18.82 -0.97 -2.99
N ASN A 192 -19.52 -1.61 -3.92
CA ASN A 192 -20.89 -1.20 -4.26
C ASN A 192 -21.96 -1.69 -3.27
N GLY A 193 -21.67 -2.68 -2.46
CA GLY A 193 -22.59 -3.26 -1.48
C GLY A 193 -22.16 -3.06 -0.03
N ILE A 194 -20.94 -2.58 0.16
CA ILE A 194 -20.37 -2.13 1.42
C ILE A 194 -20.06 -0.64 1.30
N ASP A 195 -20.26 0.13 2.36
CA ASP A 195 -19.81 1.52 2.34
C ASP A 195 -18.28 1.55 2.34
N ASP A 196 -17.69 1.28 3.47
CA ASP A 196 -16.24 1.32 3.66
C ASP A 196 -15.78 0.26 4.66
N VAL A 197 -14.67 -0.41 4.37
CA VAL A 197 -14.01 -1.35 5.29
C VAL A 197 -12.56 -0.94 5.46
N MET A 198 -12.09 -0.88 6.69
CA MET A 198 -10.68 -0.65 7.02
C MET A 198 -10.11 -1.83 7.79
N LEU A 199 -8.90 -2.26 7.42
CA LEU A 199 -8.09 -3.22 8.15
C LEU A 199 -6.73 -2.60 8.45
N TYR A 200 -6.19 -2.86 9.66
CA TYR A 200 -4.86 -2.39 10.07
C TYR A 200 -4.31 -3.28 11.19
#